data_f0a03c0d645746a080e8175e8f96c33b
#
_entry.id   f0a03c0d645746a080e8175e8f96c33b
#
_cell.length_a   1.000
_cell.length_b   1.000
_cell.length_c   1.000
_cell.angle_alpha   90.00
_cell.angle_beta   90.00
_cell.angle_gamma   90.00
#
_symmetry.space_group_name_H-M   'P 1'
#
loop_
_entity.id
_entity.type
_entity.pdbx_description
1 polymer ?
#
loop_
_entity_poly.entity_id
_entity_poly.type
_entity_poly.pdbx_seq_one_letter_code
_entity_poly.pdbx_strand_id
1 'polypeptide(L)'
;MTHKTRFILKAVVLMTAVITLHACKTAEYHKNSGFIFGTSYNITYLNENDLQKDIDSVLQKVDYSLSPFNKQSLITAINENRDTVVDTYMREVFTLAETINADTHGAFDITVAPLVNAWGFGFKNGKMPTDSDIKEICSHVGFNKVRLTDNHIIKDDTLTMLDCSAIAKGYAVDKVAEMLEDRGSKNYMVEIGGEIICKGMNPQGRQWMVGVIKPEEDSLSTNGELQTRLELTDIAMATSGNYRNFYYKGGRKYAHTIDPMTGYPVQHNILSATVLAPTCAMADAYATSFMVVGLDEAKRILDRHSNMMAYIIYTDEQGAYSVWYSPAMKEYIEK
;
A
#
# COMPACT_ATOMS: atom_id res chain seq x y z
N MET A 1 44.38 -51.54 -28.71
CA MET A 1 43.11 -50.82 -28.66
C MET A 1 42.53 -50.70 -30.04
N THR A 2 41.38 -51.32 -30.28
CA THR A 2 40.77 -51.39 -31.62
C THR A 2 40.14 -50.03 -31.97
N HIS A 3 39.98 -49.74 -33.25
CA HIS A 3 39.38 -48.50 -33.77
C HIS A 3 37.99 -48.20 -33.14
N LYS A 4 37.24 -49.27 -32.81
CA LYS A 4 35.94 -49.15 -32.11
C LYS A 4 36.03 -48.55 -30.65
N THR A 5 37.08 -48.97 -29.91
CA THR A 5 37.31 -48.48 -28.53
C THR A 5 37.72 -47.01 -28.53
N ARG A 6 38.46 -46.54 -29.54
CA ARG A 6 38.80 -45.09 -29.69
C ARG A 6 37.59 -44.23 -30.07
N PHE A 7 36.65 -44.78 -30.85
CA PHE A 7 35.45 -44.09 -31.27
C PHE A 7 34.46 -43.91 -30.08
N ILE A 8 34.29 -44.98 -29.29
CA ILE A 8 33.42 -44.94 -28.06
C ILE A 8 34.02 -44.01 -27.03
N LEU A 9 35.34 -43.99 -26.84
CA LEU A 9 35.98 -43.06 -25.88
C LEU A 9 35.84 -41.59 -26.30
N LYS A 10 35.91 -41.28 -27.61
CA LYS A 10 35.67 -39.92 -28.13
C LYS A 10 34.19 -39.52 -28.02
N ALA A 11 33.26 -40.43 -28.23
CA ALA A 11 31.83 -40.18 -28.09
C ALA A 11 31.44 -39.93 -26.62
N VAL A 12 32.01 -40.67 -25.67
CA VAL A 12 31.77 -40.47 -24.22
C VAL A 12 32.37 -39.15 -23.73
N VAL A 13 33.57 -38.75 -24.19
CA VAL A 13 34.20 -37.47 -23.86
C VAL A 13 33.41 -36.29 -24.46
N LEU A 14 32.84 -36.43 -25.66
CA LEU A 14 32.00 -35.43 -26.28
C LEU A 14 30.63 -35.30 -25.54
N MET A 15 30.08 -36.42 -25.08
CA MET A 15 28.79 -36.42 -24.33
C MET A 15 28.94 -35.88 -22.93
N THR A 16 30.09 -36.06 -22.25
CA THR A 16 30.38 -35.44 -20.96
C THR A 16 30.66 -33.92 -21.07
N ALA A 17 31.22 -33.46 -22.20
CA ALA A 17 31.45 -32.03 -22.43
C ALA A 17 30.15 -31.23 -22.72
N VAL A 18 29.09 -31.89 -23.23
CA VAL A 18 27.80 -31.27 -23.49
C VAL A 18 26.95 -31.10 -22.20
N ILE A 19 27.23 -31.89 -21.15
CA ILE A 19 26.46 -31.85 -19.88
C ILE A 19 26.95 -30.71 -18.96
N THR A 20 28.09 -30.10 -19.23
CA THR A 20 28.67 -29.07 -18.34
C THR A 20 28.44 -27.62 -18.78
N LEU A 21 27.63 -27.36 -19.81
CA LEU A 21 27.27 -26.02 -20.26
C LEU A 21 25.86 -25.62 -19.83
N HIS A 22 25.39 -26.07 -18.68
CA HIS A 22 24.42 -25.28 -17.93
C HIS A 22 25.23 -24.17 -17.27
N ALA A 23 25.38 -23.06 -17.98
CA ALA A 23 25.84 -21.82 -17.35
C ALA A 23 24.89 -21.55 -16.15
N CYS A 24 25.35 -21.82 -14.93
CA CYS A 24 24.66 -21.31 -13.74
C CYS A 24 24.54 -19.82 -13.97
N LYS A 25 23.32 -19.33 -14.22
CA LYS A 25 23.06 -17.90 -14.16
C LYS A 25 23.39 -17.46 -12.74
N THR A 26 24.27 -16.51 -12.62
CA THR A 26 24.57 -15.90 -11.33
C THR A 26 23.45 -14.92 -11.01
N ALA A 27 22.92 -14.98 -9.80
CA ALA A 27 21.92 -14.01 -9.37
C ALA A 27 22.52 -12.59 -9.38
N GLU A 28 21.80 -11.66 -9.97
CA GLU A 28 22.15 -10.24 -10.02
C GLU A 28 20.98 -9.36 -9.59
N TYR A 29 21.26 -8.09 -9.25
CA TYR A 29 20.21 -7.16 -8.92
C TYR A 29 19.54 -6.62 -10.17
N HIS A 30 18.26 -6.93 -10.32
CA HIS A 30 17.37 -6.36 -11.33
C HIS A 30 16.65 -5.13 -10.79
N LYS A 31 16.32 -4.20 -11.70
CA LYS A 31 15.50 -3.02 -11.38
C LYS A 31 14.39 -2.92 -12.41
N ASN A 32 13.16 -3.03 -11.96
CA ASN A 32 11.97 -2.87 -12.76
C ASN A 32 11.18 -1.64 -12.28
N SER A 33 10.66 -0.87 -13.22
CA SER A 33 9.86 0.31 -12.93
C SER A 33 8.76 0.49 -13.94
N GLY A 34 7.70 1.16 -13.56
CA GLY A 34 6.56 1.41 -14.43
C GLY A 34 5.52 2.30 -13.76
N PHE A 35 4.28 2.22 -14.27
CA PHE A 35 3.17 3.03 -13.80
C PHE A 35 1.93 2.17 -13.61
N ILE A 36 1.33 2.22 -12.42
CA ILE A 36 0.13 1.47 -12.04
C ILE A 36 -0.65 2.24 -10.95
N PHE A 37 -1.95 2.04 -10.80
CA PHE A 37 -2.80 2.68 -9.79
C PHE A 37 -2.70 4.21 -9.75
N GLY A 38 -2.41 4.84 -10.89
CA GLY A 38 -2.21 6.29 -10.99
C GLY A 38 -0.89 6.80 -10.42
N THR A 39 0.07 5.92 -10.13
CA THR A 39 1.39 6.25 -9.58
C THR A 39 2.52 5.42 -10.21
N SER A 40 3.78 5.77 -9.92
CA SER A 40 4.94 4.97 -10.33
C SER A 40 5.19 3.82 -9.36
N TYR A 41 5.88 2.78 -9.85
CA TYR A 41 6.52 1.76 -9.02
C TYR A 41 8.00 1.61 -9.36
N ASN A 42 8.79 1.21 -8.36
CA ASN A 42 10.21 0.91 -8.47
C ASN A 42 10.52 -0.33 -7.63
N ILE A 43 11.00 -1.39 -8.28
CA ILE A 43 11.27 -2.68 -7.65
C ILE A 43 12.71 -3.06 -7.92
N THR A 44 13.47 -3.30 -6.85
CA THR A 44 14.86 -3.78 -6.92
C THR A 44 14.95 -5.12 -6.20
N TYR A 45 15.48 -6.16 -6.85
CA TYR A 45 15.56 -7.50 -6.27
C TYR A 45 16.74 -8.29 -6.82
N LEU A 46 17.25 -9.22 -6.01
CA LEU A 46 18.31 -10.16 -6.39
C LEU A 46 17.69 -11.45 -6.90
N ASN A 47 17.90 -11.76 -8.19
CA ASN A 47 17.41 -13.00 -8.81
C ASN A 47 18.28 -13.40 -10.00
N GLU A 48 18.18 -14.65 -10.46
CA GLU A 48 18.84 -15.13 -11.69
C GLU A 48 18.13 -14.64 -12.96
N ASN A 49 16.86 -14.26 -12.86
CA ASN A 49 16.01 -13.86 -13.98
C ASN A 49 15.35 -12.50 -13.74
N ASP A 50 15.12 -11.78 -14.84
CA ASP A 50 14.26 -10.62 -14.83
C ASP A 50 12.79 -11.07 -14.71
N LEU A 51 12.09 -10.57 -13.68
CA LEU A 51 10.73 -10.95 -13.31
C LEU A 51 9.69 -9.89 -13.70
N GLN A 52 10.00 -8.97 -14.65
CA GLN A 52 9.09 -7.91 -15.06
C GLN A 52 7.68 -8.43 -15.41
N LYS A 53 7.60 -9.54 -16.15
CA LYS A 53 6.30 -10.12 -16.56
C LYS A 53 5.49 -10.67 -15.38
N ASP A 54 6.17 -11.25 -14.39
CA ASP A 54 5.52 -11.74 -13.18
C ASP A 54 5.01 -10.56 -12.35
N ILE A 55 5.81 -9.49 -12.19
CA ILE A 55 5.42 -8.22 -11.55
C ILE A 55 4.18 -7.65 -12.21
N ASP A 56 4.19 -7.45 -13.53
CA ASP A 56 3.06 -6.91 -14.29
C ASP A 56 1.80 -7.75 -14.10
N SER A 57 1.94 -9.09 -14.10
CA SER A 57 0.82 -10.00 -13.89
C SER A 57 0.18 -9.85 -12.51
N VAL A 58 0.99 -9.69 -11.44
CA VAL A 58 0.49 -9.46 -10.08
C VAL A 58 -0.23 -8.13 -9.99
N LEU A 59 0.40 -7.06 -10.47
CA LEU A 59 -0.16 -5.71 -10.43
C LEU A 59 -1.49 -5.61 -11.18
N GLN A 60 -1.60 -6.23 -12.36
CA GLN A 60 -2.84 -6.28 -13.13
C GLN A 60 -3.97 -7.03 -12.40
N LYS A 61 -3.65 -8.12 -11.68
CA LYS A 61 -4.65 -8.86 -10.88
C LYS A 61 -5.16 -8.02 -9.72
N VAL A 62 -4.27 -7.30 -9.02
CA VAL A 62 -4.67 -6.38 -7.94
C VAL A 62 -5.54 -5.24 -8.50
N ASP A 63 -5.17 -4.65 -9.66
CA ASP A 63 -5.97 -3.62 -10.31
C ASP A 63 -7.37 -4.12 -10.69
N TYR A 64 -7.44 -5.31 -11.29
CA TYR A 64 -8.72 -5.93 -11.64
C TYR A 64 -9.60 -6.21 -10.41
N SER A 65 -9.01 -6.60 -9.29
CA SER A 65 -9.77 -6.88 -8.07
C SER A 65 -10.21 -5.61 -7.34
N LEU A 66 -9.28 -4.67 -7.10
CA LEU A 66 -9.42 -3.64 -6.07
C LEU A 66 -9.54 -2.21 -6.58
N SER A 67 -9.24 -1.95 -7.87
CA SER A 67 -9.21 -0.58 -8.38
C SER A 67 -10.61 -0.05 -8.67
N PRO A 68 -11.09 0.96 -7.93
CA PRO A 68 -12.37 1.60 -8.23
C PRO A 68 -12.30 2.42 -9.53
N PHE A 69 -11.09 2.73 -10.04
CA PHE A 69 -10.88 3.46 -11.30
C PHE A 69 -10.93 2.57 -12.55
N ASN A 70 -10.82 1.25 -12.37
CA ASN A 70 -10.97 0.26 -13.43
C ASN A 70 -12.45 -0.13 -13.56
N LYS A 71 -13.11 0.28 -14.65
CA LYS A 71 -14.53 -0.02 -14.90
C LYS A 71 -14.85 -1.52 -15.02
N GLN A 72 -13.83 -2.35 -15.25
CA GLN A 72 -13.95 -3.80 -15.35
C GLN A 72 -13.57 -4.54 -14.07
N SER A 73 -13.20 -3.80 -13.01
CA SER A 73 -12.79 -4.40 -11.75
C SER A 73 -13.94 -5.03 -10.98
N LEU A 74 -13.61 -5.98 -10.10
CA LEU A 74 -14.57 -6.60 -9.19
C LEU A 74 -15.21 -5.58 -8.26
N ILE A 75 -14.41 -4.70 -7.65
CA ILE A 75 -14.94 -3.65 -6.75
C ILE A 75 -15.94 -2.74 -7.48
N THR A 76 -15.68 -2.40 -8.74
CA THR A 76 -16.63 -1.61 -9.55
C THR A 76 -17.92 -2.39 -9.80
N ALA A 77 -17.85 -3.68 -10.13
CA ALA A 77 -19.02 -4.52 -10.30
C ALA A 77 -19.87 -4.63 -9.01
N ILE A 78 -19.21 -4.78 -7.86
CA ILE A 78 -19.86 -4.81 -6.53
C ILE A 78 -20.51 -3.45 -6.23
N ASN A 79 -19.82 -2.35 -6.47
CA ASN A 79 -20.32 -1.00 -6.22
C ASN A 79 -21.54 -0.67 -7.10
N GLU A 80 -21.57 -1.16 -8.32
CA GLU A 80 -22.70 -1.00 -9.25
C GLU A 80 -23.79 -2.07 -9.06
N ASN A 81 -23.70 -2.94 -8.08
CA ASN A 81 -24.63 -4.04 -7.78
C ASN A 81 -24.82 -5.01 -8.97
N ARG A 82 -23.79 -5.16 -9.81
CA ARG A 82 -23.79 -6.10 -10.95
C ARG A 82 -23.32 -7.49 -10.57
N ASP A 83 -22.49 -7.59 -9.54
CA ASP A 83 -21.92 -8.84 -9.03
C ASP A 83 -21.66 -8.73 -7.53
N THR A 84 -21.47 -9.86 -6.88
CA THR A 84 -21.12 -9.98 -5.45
C THR A 84 -19.96 -10.94 -5.23
N VAL A 85 -19.56 -11.73 -6.23
CA VAL A 85 -18.49 -12.71 -6.15
C VAL A 85 -17.14 -12.01 -6.02
N VAL A 86 -16.31 -12.51 -5.10
CA VAL A 86 -14.96 -11.98 -4.87
C VAL A 86 -13.88 -13.02 -5.16
N ASP A 87 -12.74 -12.53 -5.62
CA ASP A 87 -11.52 -13.32 -5.74
C ASP A 87 -10.74 -13.36 -4.41
N THR A 88 -9.59 -14.01 -4.44
CA THR A 88 -8.72 -14.10 -3.26
C THR A 88 -8.21 -12.73 -2.81
N TYR A 89 -7.87 -11.83 -3.75
CA TYR A 89 -7.36 -10.50 -3.45
C TYR A 89 -8.39 -9.64 -2.70
N MET A 90 -9.61 -9.57 -3.20
CA MET A 90 -10.69 -8.84 -2.55
C MET A 90 -11.03 -9.43 -1.19
N ARG A 91 -11.06 -10.78 -1.06
CA ARG A 91 -11.34 -11.44 0.21
C ARG A 91 -10.29 -11.12 1.27
N GLU A 92 -9.01 -11.20 0.93
CA GLU A 92 -7.91 -10.91 1.86
C GLU A 92 -7.96 -9.44 2.32
N VAL A 93 -8.15 -8.51 1.39
CA VAL A 93 -8.26 -7.08 1.70
C VAL A 93 -9.51 -6.79 2.54
N PHE A 94 -10.66 -7.38 2.22
CA PHE A 94 -11.89 -7.21 3.00
C PHE A 94 -11.71 -7.70 4.45
N THR A 95 -11.14 -8.89 4.64
CA THR A 95 -10.91 -9.48 5.97
C THR A 95 -9.93 -8.63 6.80
N LEU A 96 -8.85 -8.13 6.17
CA LEU A 96 -7.91 -7.24 6.85
C LEU A 96 -8.58 -5.90 7.19
N ALA A 97 -9.35 -5.34 6.25
CA ALA A 97 -10.09 -4.10 6.46
C ALA A 97 -11.10 -4.20 7.61
N GLU A 98 -11.83 -5.33 7.72
CA GLU A 98 -12.74 -5.61 8.83
C GLU A 98 -12.01 -5.62 10.18
N THR A 99 -10.85 -6.27 10.23
CA THR A 99 -10.01 -6.33 11.43
C THR A 99 -9.54 -4.92 11.85
N ILE A 100 -9.05 -4.13 10.90
CA ILE A 100 -8.56 -2.78 11.17
C ILE A 100 -9.71 -1.82 11.50
N ASN A 101 -10.88 -1.98 10.86
CA ASN A 101 -12.09 -1.22 11.20
C ASN A 101 -12.46 -1.42 12.67
N ALA A 102 -12.48 -2.68 13.14
CA ALA A 102 -12.80 -3.01 14.52
C ALA A 102 -11.75 -2.42 15.50
N ASP A 103 -10.46 -2.55 15.20
CA ASP A 103 -9.37 -2.04 16.05
C ASP A 103 -9.32 -0.51 16.12
N THR A 104 -9.68 0.18 15.04
CA THR A 104 -9.71 1.65 14.94
C THR A 104 -11.08 2.25 15.25
N HIS A 105 -12.02 1.43 15.75
CA HIS A 105 -13.39 1.85 16.10
C HIS A 105 -14.12 2.57 14.95
N GLY A 106 -13.91 2.11 13.71
CA GLY A 106 -14.54 2.65 12.50
C GLY A 106 -13.79 3.79 11.82
N ALA A 107 -12.64 4.23 12.34
CA ALA A 107 -11.83 5.27 11.70
C ALA A 107 -11.23 4.82 10.37
N PHE A 108 -10.94 3.52 10.23
CA PHE A 108 -10.68 2.88 8.95
C PHE A 108 -11.94 2.18 8.45
N ASP A 109 -12.51 2.65 7.35
CA ASP A 109 -13.72 2.05 6.80
C ASP A 109 -13.70 2.09 5.26
N ILE A 110 -13.64 0.90 4.65
CA ILE A 110 -13.66 0.79 3.17
C ILE A 110 -15.04 1.10 2.57
N THR A 111 -16.08 1.30 3.36
CA THR A 111 -17.41 1.72 2.87
C THR A 111 -17.51 3.23 2.66
N VAL A 112 -16.44 3.99 2.86
CA VAL A 112 -16.38 5.45 2.83
C VAL A 112 -16.55 6.05 1.42
N ALA A 113 -16.57 5.24 0.35
CA ALA A 113 -16.64 5.69 -1.04
C ALA A 113 -17.74 6.72 -1.34
N PRO A 114 -18.98 6.62 -0.83
CA PRO A 114 -20.02 7.63 -1.07
C PRO A 114 -19.62 9.02 -0.57
N LEU A 115 -18.95 9.10 0.58
CA LEU A 115 -18.45 10.35 1.16
C LEU A 115 -17.27 10.92 0.35
N VAL A 116 -16.30 10.08 -0.02
CA VAL A 116 -15.14 10.47 -0.86
C VAL A 116 -15.62 11.06 -2.19
N ASN A 117 -16.64 10.45 -2.82
CA ASN A 117 -17.25 10.95 -4.03
C ASN A 117 -17.98 12.28 -3.82
N ALA A 118 -18.73 12.44 -2.72
CA ALA A 118 -19.47 13.66 -2.41
C ALA A 118 -18.54 14.86 -2.18
N TRP A 119 -17.40 14.64 -1.53
CA TRP A 119 -16.38 15.67 -1.33
C TRP A 119 -15.50 15.96 -2.55
N GLY A 120 -15.69 15.20 -3.66
CA GLY A 120 -14.99 15.43 -4.93
C GLY A 120 -13.59 14.83 -5.02
N PHE A 121 -13.19 13.96 -4.09
CA PHE A 121 -11.93 13.23 -4.13
C PHE A 121 -12.02 11.89 -4.88
N GLY A 122 -13.25 11.43 -5.22
CA GLY A 122 -13.52 10.25 -6.03
C GLY A 122 -13.83 10.59 -7.50
N PHE A 123 -14.83 9.90 -8.06
CA PHE A 123 -15.16 9.98 -9.51
C PHE A 123 -15.96 11.20 -9.95
N LYS A 124 -16.52 12.00 -9.02
CA LYS A 124 -17.44 13.09 -9.36
C LYS A 124 -16.93 14.41 -8.82
N ASN A 125 -16.52 15.30 -9.73
CA ASN A 125 -16.39 16.73 -9.45
C ASN A 125 -17.78 17.34 -9.34
N GLY A 126 -18.37 17.25 -8.15
CA GLY A 126 -19.71 17.73 -7.87
C GLY A 126 -19.76 19.09 -7.19
N LYS A 127 -20.97 19.57 -6.98
CA LYS A 127 -21.27 20.67 -6.06
C LYS A 127 -20.89 20.18 -4.63
N MET A 128 -20.29 21.07 -3.83
CA MET A 128 -19.97 20.77 -2.44
C MET A 128 -21.21 20.30 -1.70
N PRO A 129 -21.13 19.17 -0.95
CA PRO A 129 -22.30 18.64 -0.24
C PRO A 129 -22.72 19.62 0.88
N THR A 130 -24.02 19.68 1.13
CA THR A 130 -24.59 20.36 2.31
C THR A 130 -24.55 19.41 3.51
N ASP A 131 -24.74 19.95 4.72
CA ASP A 131 -24.83 19.12 5.94
C ASP A 131 -25.96 18.09 5.86
N SER A 132 -27.07 18.42 5.16
CA SER A 132 -28.15 17.47 4.90
C SER A 132 -27.74 16.35 3.98
N ASP A 133 -26.96 16.66 2.92
CA ASP A 133 -26.44 15.66 2.00
C ASP A 133 -25.46 14.72 2.73
N ILE A 134 -24.57 15.27 3.58
CA ILE A 134 -23.63 14.48 4.37
C ILE A 134 -24.36 13.54 5.32
N LYS A 135 -25.40 14.04 6.02
CA LYS A 135 -26.19 13.21 6.93
C LYS A 135 -26.89 12.04 6.20
N GLU A 136 -27.42 12.30 5.01
CA GLU A 136 -28.01 11.27 4.18
C GLU A 136 -26.95 10.24 3.73
N ILE A 137 -25.81 10.71 3.20
CA ILE A 137 -24.74 9.83 2.71
C ILE A 137 -24.15 8.99 3.84
N CYS A 138 -23.96 9.53 5.04
CA CYS A 138 -23.50 8.78 6.20
C CYS A 138 -24.43 7.59 6.54
N SER A 139 -25.74 7.68 6.21
CA SER A 139 -26.65 6.56 6.41
C SER A 139 -26.34 5.34 5.54
N HIS A 140 -25.54 5.50 4.48
CA HIS A 140 -25.08 4.45 3.54
C HIS A 140 -23.65 3.98 3.82
N VAL A 141 -22.96 4.57 4.79
CA VAL A 141 -21.58 4.25 5.19
C VAL A 141 -21.59 3.46 6.50
N GLY A 142 -20.66 2.53 6.65
CA GLY A 142 -20.45 1.73 7.84
C GLY A 142 -20.18 0.27 7.54
N PHE A 143 -19.12 -0.28 8.12
CA PHE A 143 -18.71 -1.67 7.87
C PHE A 143 -19.78 -2.69 8.29
N ASN A 144 -20.65 -2.34 9.22
CA ASN A 144 -21.80 -3.16 9.63
C ASN A 144 -22.87 -3.34 8.55
N LYS A 145 -22.79 -2.63 7.42
CA LYS A 145 -23.71 -2.74 6.27
C LYS A 145 -23.22 -3.71 5.20
N VAL A 146 -22.02 -4.23 5.37
CA VAL A 146 -21.41 -5.17 4.44
C VAL A 146 -20.87 -6.38 5.16
N ARG A 147 -20.92 -7.55 4.52
CA ARG A 147 -20.34 -8.79 5.07
C ARG A 147 -19.82 -9.67 3.95
N LEU A 148 -18.80 -10.43 4.26
CA LEU A 148 -18.27 -11.46 3.37
C LEU A 148 -18.84 -12.82 3.80
N THR A 149 -19.55 -13.48 2.88
CA THR A 149 -20.15 -14.79 3.10
C THR A 149 -19.92 -15.66 1.86
N ASP A 150 -19.32 -16.83 2.02
CA ASP A 150 -19.11 -17.81 0.93
C ASP A 150 -18.54 -17.19 -0.37
N ASN A 151 -17.50 -16.37 -0.25
CA ASN A 151 -16.92 -15.62 -1.35
C ASN A 151 -17.84 -14.58 -2.03
N HIS A 152 -18.85 -14.10 -1.33
CA HIS A 152 -19.72 -13.03 -1.78
C HIS A 152 -19.69 -11.87 -0.80
N ILE A 153 -19.57 -10.65 -1.30
CA ILE A 153 -19.84 -9.43 -0.52
C ILE A 153 -21.33 -9.16 -0.61
N ILE A 154 -21.98 -9.22 0.54
CA ILE A 154 -23.39 -8.92 0.70
C ILE A 154 -23.52 -7.51 1.29
N LYS A 155 -24.30 -6.66 0.64
CA LYS A 155 -24.61 -5.30 1.11
C LYS A 155 -26.06 -5.29 1.61
N ASP A 156 -26.29 -4.74 2.79
CA ASP A 156 -27.63 -4.54 3.35
C ASP A 156 -28.32 -3.31 2.71
N ASP A 157 -27.51 -2.45 2.10
CA ASP A 157 -27.94 -1.25 1.40
C ASP A 157 -27.22 -1.15 0.03
N THR A 158 -28.00 -1.04 -1.06
CA THR A 158 -27.47 -0.96 -2.42
C THR A 158 -26.68 0.32 -2.69
N LEU A 159 -26.85 1.37 -1.88
CA LEU A 159 -26.11 2.64 -1.99
C LEU A 159 -24.76 2.59 -1.25
N THR A 160 -24.52 1.58 -0.42
CA THR A 160 -23.18 1.34 0.16
C THR A 160 -22.20 0.99 -0.96
N MET A 161 -21.07 1.69 -0.98
CA MET A 161 -19.99 1.50 -1.95
C MET A 161 -18.66 1.30 -1.24
N LEU A 162 -17.80 0.46 -1.82
CA LEU A 162 -16.46 0.15 -1.29
C LEU A 162 -15.39 0.99 -1.97
N ASP A 163 -14.39 1.40 -1.19
CA ASP A 163 -13.15 2.02 -1.66
C ASP A 163 -11.96 1.41 -0.88
N CYS A 164 -11.11 0.69 -1.59
CA CYS A 164 -9.91 0.08 -1.03
C CYS A 164 -8.65 0.95 -1.22
N SER A 165 -8.76 2.21 -1.63
CA SER A 165 -7.60 3.05 -1.98
C SER A 165 -6.62 3.27 -0.82
N ALA A 166 -7.09 3.15 0.42
CA ALA A 166 -6.28 3.32 1.64
C ALA A 166 -5.61 2.03 2.15
N ILE A 167 -5.65 0.94 1.37
CA ILE A 167 -5.04 -0.36 1.71
C ILE A 167 -4.51 -1.09 0.46
N ALA A 168 -5.05 -0.78 -0.73
CA ALA A 168 -4.79 -1.54 -1.95
C ALA A 168 -3.36 -1.39 -2.46
N LYS A 169 -2.71 -0.23 -2.27
CA LYS A 169 -1.32 -0.04 -2.69
C LYS A 169 -0.37 -0.85 -1.80
N GLY A 170 -0.55 -0.77 -0.48
CA GLY A 170 0.19 -1.59 0.45
C GLY A 170 0.00 -3.08 0.18
N TYR A 171 -1.23 -3.51 -0.10
CA TYR A 171 -1.53 -4.88 -0.48
C TYR A 171 -0.85 -5.31 -1.79
N ALA A 172 -0.80 -4.44 -2.80
CA ALA A 172 -0.07 -4.71 -4.04
C ALA A 172 1.42 -4.89 -3.81
N VAL A 173 2.02 -4.07 -2.93
CA VAL A 173 3.42 -4.20 -2.49
C VAL A 173 3.65 -5.58 -1.86
N ASP A 174 2.78 -6.02 -0.96
CA ASP A 174 2.88 -7.33 -0.31
C ASP A 174 2.77 -8.47 -1.33
N LYS A 175 1.83 -8.41 -2.29
CA LYS A 175 1.65 -9.45 -3.32
C LYS A 175 2.82 -9.54 -4.30
N VAL A 176 3.46 -8.43 -4.62
CA VAL A 176 4.71 -8.45 -5.41
C VAL A 176 5.84 -9.05 -4.58
N ALA A 177 5.96 -8.72 -3.30
CA ALA A 177 6.96 -9.29 -2.41
C ALA A 177 6.79 -10.81 -2.27
N GLU A 178 5.58 -11.31 -2.05
CA GLU A 178 5.26 -12.75 -2.02
C GLU A 178 5.69 -13.43 -3.34
N MET A 179 5.36 -12.84 -4.49
CA MET A 179 5.76 -13.38 -5.79
C MET A 179 7.29 -13.43 -5.93
N LEU A 180 8.02 -12.40 -5.50
CA LEU A 180 9.48 -12.38 -5.51
C LEU A 180 10.07 -13.49 -4.63
N GLU A 181 9.49 -13.73 -3.45
CA GLU A 181 9.90 -14.82 -2.56
C GLU A 181 9.63 -16.21 -3.17
N ASP A 182 8.47 -16.40 -3.78
CA ASP A 182 8.12 -17.64 -4.52
C ASP A 182 9.07 -17.91 -5.68
N ARG A 183 9.64 -16.85 -6.28
CA ARG A 183 10.68 -16.92 -7.31
C ARG A 183 12.11 -17.04 -6.74
N GLY A 184 12.26 -17.16 -5.41
CA GLY A 184 13.54 -17.37 -4.73
C GLY A 184 14.32 -16.11 -4.39
N SER A 185 13.78 -14.91 -4.61
CA SER A 185 14.42 -13.65 -4.22
C SER A 185 14.37 -13.45 -2.71
N LYS A 186 15.53 -13.25 -2.08
CA LYS A 186 15.68 -13.03 -0.63
C LYS A 186 16.11 -11.60 -0.28
N ASN A 187 16.52 -10.84 -1.28
CA ASN A 187 16.94 -9.45 -1.13
C ASN A 187 16.14 -8.62 -2.11
N TYR A 188 15.28 -7.74 -1.62
CA TYR A 188 14.45 -6.89 -2.45
C TYR A 188 13.95 -5.64 -1.72
N MET A 189 13.61 -4.64 -2.48
CA MET A 189 12.77 -3.51 -2.11
C MET A 189 11.69 -3.37 -3.18
N VAL A 190 10.43 -3.43 -2.77
CA VAL A 190 9.25 -3.13 -3.59
C VAL A 190 8.70 -1.79 -3.14
N GLU A 191 8.59 -0.85 -4.07
CA GLU A 191 7.99 0.47 -3.83
C GLU A 191 6.87 0.72 -4.86
N ILE A 192 5.68 1.11 -4.42
CA ILE A 192 4.54 1.48 -5.26
C ILE A 192 3.90 2.74 -4.67
N GLY A 193 4.14 3.90 -5.28
CA GLY A 193 3.52 5.16 -4.88
C GLY A 193 3.92 5.68 -3.50
N GLY A 194 5.02 5.19 -2.95
CA GLY A 194 5.54 5.52 -1.62
C GLY A 194 5.28 4.46 -0.56
N GLU A 195 4.45 3.47 -0.82
CA GLU A 195 4.28 2.26 -0.02
C GLU A 195 5.41 1.28 -0.33
N ILE A 196 6.08 0.76 0.71
CA ILE A 196 7.36 0.04 0.56
C ILE A 196 7.37 -1.21 1.43
N ILE A 197 7.98 -2.28 0.93
CA ILE A 197 8.48 -3.39 1.73
C ILE A 197 9.93 -3.66 1.37
N CYS A 198 10.75 -3.89 2.40
CA CYS A 198 12.16 -4.26 2.24
C CYS A 198 12.44 -5.62 2.86
N LYS A 199 13.29 -6.42 2.20
CA LYS A 199 13.83 -7.66 2.75
C LYS A 199 15.31 -7.79 2.45
N GLY A 200 16.06 -8.35 3.41
CA GLY A 200 17.49 -8.59 3.29
C GLY A 200 18.29 -7.32 3.01
N MET A 201 19.26 -7.38 2.10
CA MET A 201 20.25 -6.33 1.86
C MET A 201 20.05 -5.65 0.51
N ASN A 202 20.49 -4.40 0.40
CA ASN A 202 20.53 -3.65 -0.84
C ASN A 202 21.75 -4.09 -1.72
N PRO A 203 21.89 -3.58 -2.96
CA PRO A 203 23.03 -3.92 -3.83
C PRO A 203 24.43 -3.59 -3.27
N GLN A 204 24.53 -2.78 -2.23
CA GLN A 204 25.77 -2.44 -1.55
C GLN A 204 26.05 -3.32 -0.31
N GLY A 205 25.21 -4.35 -0.05
CA GLY A 205 25.34 -5.23 1.11
C GLY A 205 24.99 -4.56 2.44
N ARG A 206 24.13 -3.54 2.43
CA ARG A 206 23.64 -2.79 3.60
C ARG A 206 22.12 -2.87 3.68
N GLN A 207 21.52 -2.45 4.78
CA GLN A 207 20.09 -2.22 4.91
C GLN A 207 19.58 -1.25 3.83
N TRP A 208 18.29 -1.33 3.54
CA TRP A 208 17.66 -0.44 2.57
C TRP A 208 17.43 0.94 3.20
N MET A 209 17.82 1.99 2.48
CA MET A 209 17.64 3.36 2.92
C MET A 209 16.39 3.97 2.28
N VAL A 210 15.45 4.42 3.10
CA VAL A 210 14.19 5.01 2.67
C VAL A 210 14.00 6.39 3.29
N GLY A 211 13.55 7.36 2.51
CA GLY A 211 13.32 8.73 2.97
C GLY A 211 11.89 8.96 3.46
N VAL A 212 11.73 9.63 4.59
CA VAL A 212 10.48 10.28 4.98
C VAL A 212 10.50 11.72 4.50
N ILE A 213 9.53 12.11 3.69
CA ILE A 213 9.47 13.44 3.08
C ILE A 213 8.81 14.42 4.04
N LYS A 214 9.37 15.63 4.13
CA LYS A 214 8.79 16.74 4.86
C LYS A 214 7.45 17.16 4.22
N PRO A 215 6.38 17.35 5.01
CA PRO A 215 5.07 17.74 4.48
C PRO A 215 5.09 19.22 4.08
N GLU A 216 5.42 19.50 2.83
CA GLU A 216 5.30 20.83 2.23
C GLU A 216 4.02 20.93 1.41
N GLU A 217 3.32 22.07 1.48
CA GLU A 217 2.10 22.32 0.71
C GLU A 217 2.41 22.62 -0.75
N ASP A 218 3.14 21.73 -1.41
CA ASP A 218 3.40 21.79 -2.83
C ASP A 218 2.96 20.49 -3.51
N SER A 219 1.78 20.52 -4.10
CA SER A 219 1.20 19.39 -4.84
C SER A 219 2.00 18.98 -6.08
N LEU A 220 2.97 19.80 -6.51
CA LEU A 220 3.80 19.58 -7.68
C LEU A 220 5.24 19.18 -7.33
N SER A 221 5.62 19.20 -6.05
CA SER A 221 6.98 18.89 -5.61
C SER A 221 7.28 17.40 -5.78
N THR A 222 8.01 17.09 -6.84
CA THR A 222 8.64 15.77 -7.05
C THR A 222 9.94 15.61 -6.27
N ASN A 223 10.48 16.71 -5.68
CA ASN A 223 11.76 16.80 -4.98
C ASN A 223 11.55 17.32 -3.54
N GLY A 224 10.60 16.76 -2.80
CA GLY A 224 10.36 17.16 -1.41
C GLY A 224 11.62 17.03 -0.54
N GLU A 225 11.85 18.03 0.33
CA GLU A 225 12.93 17.99 1.31
C GLU A 225 12.75 16.77 2.22
N LEU A 226 13.86 16.05 2.50
CA LEU A 226 13.82 14.91 3.41
C LEU A 226 13.70 15.40 4.85
N GLN A 227 12.72 14.88 5.57
CA GLN A 227 12.58 15.07 7.01
C GLN A 227 13.57 14.19 7.76
N THR A 228 13.67 12.93 7.37
CA THR A 228 14.58 11.93 7.95
C THR A 228 14.79 10.77 6.99
N ARG A 229 15.75 9.90 7.28
CA ARG A 229 15.96 8.64 6.59
C ARG A 229 15.81 7.48 7.56
N LEU A 230 15.29 6.39 7.05
CA LEU A 230 15.09 5.14 7.77
C LEU A 230 15.92 4.04 7.13
N GLU A 231 16.60 3.25 7.96
CA GLU A 231 17.28 2.03 7.56
C GLU A 231 16.35 0.84 7.79
N LEU A 232 15.87 0.21 6.72
CA LEU A 232 14.85 -0.83 6.76
C LEU A 232 15.39 -2.16 6.29
N THR A 233 14.97 -3.24 6.96
CA THR A 233 15.05 -4.62 6.48
C THR A 233 13.95 -5.46 7.13
N ASP A 234 13.39 -6.41 6.40
CA ASP A 234 12.34 -7.33 6.86
C ASP A 234 11.12 -6.63 7.47
N ILE A 235 10.77 -5.46 6.92
CA ILE A 235 9.65 -4.64 7.41
C ILE A 235 9.05 -3.83 6.25
N ALA A 236 7.76 -3.52 6.38
CA ALA A 236 7.04 -2.66 5.46
C ALA A 236 6.85 -1.25 6.03
N MET A 237 6.68 -0.27 5.13
CA MET A 237 6.44 1.13 5.44
C MET A 237 5.36 1.70 4.52
N ALA A 238 4.46 2.51 5.08
CA ALA A 238 3.56 3.36 4.31
C ALA A 238 3.43 4.74 4.94
N THR A 239 3.11 5.74 4.12
CA THR A 239 2.93 7.12 4.58
C THR A 239 1.66 7.73 4.03
N SER A 240 0.74 8.11 4.90
CA SER A 240 -0.43 8.93 4.58
C SER A 240 -0.18 10.39 4.96
N GLY A 241 -0.71 11.33 4.16
CA GLY A 241 -0.52 12.75 4.44
C GLY A 241 -1.50 13.66 3.71
N ASN A 242 -1.92 14.72 4.38
CA ASN A 242 -2.93 15.69 3.91
C ASN A 242 -2.32 16.89 3.18
N TYR A 243 -1.06 16.82 2.76
CA TYR A 243 -0.33 17.92 2.11
C TYR A 243 -0.24 17.78 0.59
N ARG A 244 -0.56 16.60 0.03
CA ARG A 244 -0.49 16.34 -1.43
C ARG A 244 -1.83 16.44 -2.13
N ASN A 245 -2.91 15.98 -1.49
CA ASN A 245 -4.23 15.88 -2.09
C ASN A 245 -5.26 16.67 -1.26
N PHE A 246 -5.43 17.94 -1.60
CA PHE A 246 -6.34 18.86 -0.94
C PHE A 246 -6.79 19.95 -1.93
N TYR A 247 -7.85 20.67 -1.55
CA TYR A 247 -8.24 21.90 -2.23
C TYR A 247 -8.67 22.98 -1.23
N TYR A 248 -8.62 24.25 -1.67
CA TYR A 248 -9.13 25.38 -0.90
C TYR A 248 -10.48 25.82 -1.44
N LYS A 249 -11.45 26.07 -0.55
CA LYS A 249 -12.73 26.68 -0.88
C LYS A 249 -13.18 27.60 0.26
N GLY A 250 -13.52 28.85 -0.09
CA GLY A 250 -13.91 29.84 0.92
C GLY A 250 -12.85 30.13 1.98
N GLY A 251 -11.56 29.99 1.64
CA GLY A 251 -10.44 30.17 2.57
C GLY A 251 -10.18 28.97 3.52
N ARG A 252 -10.98 27.90 3.42
CA ARG A 252 -10.82 26.67 4.22
C ARG A 252 -10.17 25.58 3.38
N LYS A 253 -9.19 24.88 3.96
CA LYS A 253 -8.54 23.69 3.38
C LYS A 253 -9.41 22.45 3.60
N TYR A 254 -9.58 21.66 2.55
CA TYR A 254 -10.25 20.36 2.57
C TYR A 254 -9.27 19.30 2.14
N ALA A 255 -8.89 18.42 3.05
CA ALA A 255 -8.01 17.28 2.78
C ALA A 255 -8.83 16.11 2.24
N HIS A 256 -8.18 15.22 1.50
CA HIS A 256 -8.83 14.04 0.92
C HIS A 256 -9.18 12.96 1.95
N THR A 257 -8.57 13.00 3.13
CA THR A 257 -8.89 12.07 4.23
C THR A 257 -10.23 12.47 4.84
N ILE A 258 -11.20 11.58 4.70
CA ILE A 258 -12.56 11.76 5.24
C ILE A 258 -12.69 10.91 6.50
N ASP A 259 -13.25 11.46 7.54
CA ASP A 259 -13.66 10.72 8.74
C ASP A 259 -14.99 9.99 8.45
N PRO A 260 -15.01 8.64 8.40
CA PRO A 260 -16.22 7.88 8.10
C PRO A 260 -17.35 8.07 9.13
N MET A 261 -16.99 8.41 10.37
CA MET A 261 -17.94 8.57 11.46
C MET A 261 -18.70 9.89 11.40
N THR A 262 -18.01 10.96 11.01
CA THR A 262 -18.60 12.30 10.92
C THR A 262 -19.05 12.65 9.51
N GLY A 263 -18.46 12.01 8.48
CA GLY A 263 -18.68 12.29 7.07
C GLY A 263 -17.92 13.52 6.54
N TYR A 264 -17.07 14.14 7.35
CA TYR A 264 -16.34 15.35 6.98
C TYR A 264 -14.84 15.10 6.77
N PRO A 265 -14.16 15.89 5.92
CA PRO A 265 -12.72 15.94 5.86
C PRO A 265 -12.12 16.25 7.22
N VAL A 266 -11.11 15.47 7.62
CA VAL A 266 -10.44 15.62 8.92
C VAL A 266 -9.81 17.00 9.07
N GLN A 267 -9.86 17.54 10.29
CA GLN A 267 -9.35 18.85 10.65
C GLN A 267 -8.26 18.75 11.74
N HIS A 268 -7.57 17.59 11.79
CA HIS A 268 -6.49 17.39 12.75
C HIS A 268 -5.23 18.15 12.36
N ASN A 269 -4.37 18.33 13.35
CA ASN A 269 -3.06 18.94 13.19
C ASN A 269 -2.01 17.97 12.62
N ILE A 270 -2.34 16.68 12.40
CA ILE A 270 -1.43 15.73 11.75
C ILE A 270 -1.29 16.10 10.27
N LEU A 271 -0.05 16.24 9.83
CA LEU A 271 0.32 16.53 8.45
C LEU A 271 0.67 15.26 7.69
N SER A 272 1.39 14.32 8.32
CA SER A 272 1.66 12.99 7.80
C SER A 272 1.87 11.97 8.91
N ALA A 273 1.51 10.72 8.60
CA ALA A 273 1.75 9.56 9.44
C ALA A 273 2.48 8.50 8.61
N THR A 274 3.73 8.19 8.99
CA THR A 274 4.52 7.07 8.45
C THR A 274 4.41 5.92 9.43
N VAL A 275 3.99 4.75 8.95
CA VAL A 275 3.83 3.54 9.77
C VAL A 275 4.77 2.45 9.25
N LEU A 276 5.48 1.80 10.18
CA LEU A 276 6.19 0.54 9.95
C LEU A 276 5.35 -0.61 10.51
N ALA A 277 5.17 -1.67 9.75
CA ALA A 277 4.40 -2.85 10.13
C ALA A 277 4.93 -4.12 9.43
N PRO A 278 4.51 -5.33 9.87
CA PRO A 278 4.92 -6.58 9.22
C PRO A 278 4.51 -6.71 7.76
N THR A 279 3.38 -6.10 7.36
CA THR A 279 2.88 -6.06 5.99
C THR A 279 2.61 -4.63 5.54
N CYS A 280 2.77 -4.38 4.26
CA CYS A 280 2.56 -3.05 3.71
C CYS A 280 1.07 -2.65 3.69
N ALA A 281 0.17 -3.62 3.51
CA ALA A 281 -1.28 -3.40 3.62
C ALA A 281 -1.68 -2.90 5.02
N MET A 282 -1.10 -3.47 6.09
CA MET A 282 -1.30 -2.98 7.45
C MET A 282 -0.75 -1.57 7.61
N ALA A 283 0.49 -1.33 7.16
CA ALA A 283 1.12 -0.01 7.26
C ALA A 283 0.27 1.08 6.56
N ASP A 284 -0.22 0.82 5.34
CA ASP A 284 -1.05 1.74 4.53
C ASP A 284 -2.37 2.06 5.23
N ALA A 285 -3.10 1.03 5.70
CA ALA A 285 -4.37 1.19 6.38
C ALA A 285 -4.24 1.93 7.73
N TYR A 286 -3.24 1.58 8.54
CA TYR A 286 -3.02 2.28 9.82
C TYR A 286 -2.47 3.70 9.63
N ALA A 287 -1.64 3.95 8.62
CA ALA A 287 -1.21 5.31 8.31
C ALA A 287 -2.41 6.22 7.99
N THR A 288 -3.37 5.72 7.19
CA THR A 288 -4.63 6.44 6.93
C THR A 288 -5.49 6.57 8.19
N SER A 289 -5.60 5.51 8.99
CA SER A 289 -6.35 5.55 10.27
C SER A 289 -5.81 6.64 11.20
N PHE A 290 -4.48 6.76 11.33
CA PHE A 290 -3.87 7.77 12.20
C PHE A 290 -4.15 9.19 11.73
N MET A 291 -4.28 9.41 10.41
CA MET A 291 -4.74 10.69 9.87
C MET A 291 -6.19 11.01 10.26
N VAL A 292 -7.02 9.99 10.54
CA VAL A 292 -8.43 10.17 10.96
C VAL A 292 -8.54 10.36 12.46
N VAL A 293 -7.87 9.52 13.27
CA VAL A 293 -8.07 9.51 14.74
C VAL A 293 -7.29 10.58 15.48
N GLY A 294 -6.25 11.17 14.87
CA GLY A 294 -5.36 12.11 15.52
C GLY A 294 -4.29 11.46 16.40
N LEU A 295 -3.35 12.29 16.91
CA LEU A 295 -2.12 11.83 17.54
C LEU A 295 -2.33 10.98 18.80
N ASP A 296 -3.24 11.40 19.68
CA ASP A 296 -3.42 10.73 20.97
C ASP A 296 -4.05 9.35 20.84
N GLU A 297 -5.02 9.19 19.93
CA GLU A 297 -5.60 7.88 19.67
C GLU A 297 -4.65 6.99 18.86
N ALA A 298 -3.88 7.56 17.93
CA ALA A 298 -2.81 6.83 17.24
C ALA A 298 -1.81 6.20 18.23
N LYS A 299 -1.42 6.93 19.29
CA LYS A 299 -0.57 6.39 20.38
C LYS A 299 -1.23 5.20 21.09
N ARG A 300 -2.52 5.32 21.44
CA ARG A 300 -3.26 4.22 22.10
C ARG A 300 -3.39 2.98 21.23
N ILE A 301 -3.57 3.16 19.92
CA ILE A 301 -3.56 2.04 18.96
C ILE A 301 -2.18 1.39 18.95
N LEU A 302 -1.11 2.17 18.82
CA LEU A 302 0.26 1.67 18.82
C LEU A 302 0.63 0.92 20.11
N ASP A 303 0.13 1.35 21.26
CA ASP A 303 0.35 0.66 22.54
C ASP A 303 -0.23 -0.78 22.56
N ARG A 304 -1.21 -1.07 21.70
CA ARG A 304 -1.79 -2.42 21.53
C ARG A 304 -1.03 -3.29 20.53
N HIS A 305 -0.14 -2.70 19.72
CA HIS A 305 0.56 -3.37 18.62
C HIS A 305 2.08 -3.30 18.76
N SER A 306 2.67 -4.30 19.41
CA SER A 306 4.12 -4.33 19.67
C SER A 306 5.00 -4.46 18.40
N ASN A 307 4.41 -4.86 17.28
CA ASN A 307 5.06 -5.06 15.98
C ASN A 307 4.78 -3.91 14.98
N MET A 308 4.21 -2.81 15.46
CA MET A 308 3.91 -1.64 14.65
C MET A 308 4.55 -0.39 15.27
N MET A 309 5.09 0.48 14.43
CA MET A 309 5.74 1.72 14.83
C MET A 309 5.26 2.87 13.95
N ALA A 310 5.30 4.09 14.47
CA ALA A 310 4.93 5.25 13.68
C ALA A 310 5.88 6.43 13.89
N TYR A 311 6.01 7.24 12.82
CA TYR A 311 6.66 8.54 12.78
C TYR A 311 5.62 9.56 12.28
N ILE A 312 5.19 10.47 13.15
CA ILE A 312 4.08 11.38 12.87
C ILE A 312 4.59 12.82 12.88
N ILE A 313 4.33 13.54 11.79
CA ILE A 313 4.61 14.98 11.66
C ILE A 313 3.30 15.72 11.84
N TYR A 314 3.30 16.71 12.71
CA TYR A 314 2.11 17.49 13.06
C TYR A 314 2.45 18.95 13.34
N THR A 315 1.43 19.81 13.42
CA THR A 315 1.57 21.19 13.93
C THR A 315 1.23 21.22 15.41
N ASP A 316 2.08 21.84 16.22
CA ASP A 316 1.81 22.06 17.63
C ASP A 316 0.78 23.21 17.86
N GLU A 317 0.50 23.53 19.11
CA GLU A 317 -0.46 24.59 19.49
C GLU A 317 -0.04 25.99 19.01
N GLN A 318 1.26 26.20 18.74
CA GLN A 318 1.82 27.43 18.21
C GLN A 318 1.84 27.45 16.67
N GLY A 319 1.40 26.36 16.02
CA GLY A 319 1.42 26.20 14.56
C GLY A 319 2.80 25.82 13.99
N ALA A 320 3.78 25.49 14.83
CA ALA A 320 5.08 25.04 14.38
C ALA A 320 5.09 23.54 14.05
N TYR A 321 5.95 23.14 13.11
CA TYR A 321 6.14 21.72 12.79
C TYR A 321 6.81 20.98 13.95
N SER A 322 6.17 19.91 14.37
CA SER A 322 6.64 19.03 15.43
C SER A 322 6.60 17.57 14.98
N VAL A 323 7.43 16.75 15.61
CA VAL A 323 7.55 15.33 15.30
C VAL A 323 7.33 14.51 16.55
N TRP A 324 6.52 13.47 16.42
CA TRP A 324 6.43 12.41 17.40
C TRP A 324 6.73 11.07 16.72
N TYR A 325 7.44 10.20 17.38
CA TYR A 325 7.63 8.82 16.94
C TYR A 325 7.59 7.85 18.11
N SER A 326 7.11 6.63 17.85
CA SER A 326 7.07 5.56 18.84
C SER A 326 8.49 5.18 19.27
N PRO A 327 8.73 4.77 20.53
CA PRO A 327 10.09 4.50 21.05
C PRO A 327 10.89 3.52 20.17
N ALA A 328 10.25 2.44 19.68
CA ALA A 328 10.91 1.44 18.85
C ALA A 328 11.29 1.97 17.44
N MET A 329 10.64 3.02 16.95
CA MET A 329 10.96 3.65 15.66
C MET A 329 12.39 4.21 15.63
N LYS A 330 12.94 4.57 16.80
CA LYS A 330 14.28 5.14 16.94
C LYS A 330 15.39 4.24 16.39
N GLU A 331 15.18 2.93 16.41
CA GLU A 331 16.15 1.95 15.92
C GLU A 331 16.31 1.99 14.39
N TYR A 332 15.30 2.50 13.69
CA TYR A 332 15.27 2.60 12.23
C TYR A 332 15.72 3.97 11.70
N ILE A 333 15.77 5.00 12.54
CA ILE A 333 16.19 6.35 12.13
C ILE A 333 17.71 6.35 11.92
N GLU A 334 18.16 6.81 10.72
CA GLU A 334 19.58 6.98 10.37
C GLU A 334 20.30 7.81 11.46
N LYS A 335 21.47 7.34 11.88
CA LYS A 335 22.29 7.98 12.93
C LYS A 335 23.24 9.02 12.37
#